data_be0960aae8b1417ae5dec1daaca71541
#
_entry.id   be0960aae8b1417ae5dec1daaca71541
#
_cell.length_a   1.000
_cell.length_b   1.000
_cell.length_c   1.000
_cell.angle_alpha   90.00
_cell.angle_beta   90.00
_cell.angle_gamma   90.00
#
_symmetry.space_group_name_H-M   'P 1'
#
loop_
_entity.id
_entity.type
_entity.pdbx_description
1 polymer ?
#
loop_
_entity_poly.entity_id
_entity_poly.type
_entity_poly.pdbx_seq_one_letter_code
_entity_poly.pdbx_strand_id
1 'polypeptide(L)'
;MTARALKSGEIYRIEGPAKVTVRQGRIYATGVVYTEGQSFTVLKARRLAIKALADSDVEFILGPGAVLERAAPGEEVLDRWDEKTSSLDLRGVIMVVGMVDVGKSTMAALLGNKALARGLSVAIVDADVGQNDLGPPTTVSLARLTRYITHLRQLLAERSVFLQATSLERIWQSAVEKIARAVEYAINEWGADTVIVNTDGWVLDKSAVLYKRALIDRIKPNLIVAIQVEGELAPILDGYSNVVVVPPPPHARARSREDRKAHREMGYGRFIFPPVELVIHLNKTPLCNLPMFGGIEISDELKRMLGRALGVPILKAFQYKDRVYAIVNSDSFAVRKIGGFKVACLPADFERGLLVGLEDGEGFLVGLGVIKKIYYDKRKAIVYTSGEVEKNLNRVRCVRLGLVRLDESFNEAEKAVGLLKILEADEGEPGPPSNHDRSRGSSGPQDAS
;
A
#
# COMPACT_ATOMS: atom_id res chain seq x y z
N MET A 1 -7.98 7.45 -34.83
CA MET A 1 -8.67 8.67 -34.44
C MET A 1 -10.09 8.56 -34.96
N THR A 2 -11.09 8.63 -34.11
CA THR A 2 -12.50 8.47 -34.46
C THR A 2 -13.31 9.54 -33.74
N ALA A 3 -14.01 10.40 -34.48
CA ALA A 3 -14.99 11.31 -33.93
C ALA A 3 -16.36 10.63 -33.92
N ARG A 4 -17.14 10.82 -32.86
CA ARG A 4 -18.51 10.32 -32.73
C ARG A 4 -19.43 11.36 -32.14
N ALA A 5 -20.60 11.51 -32.80
CA ALA A 5 -21.71 12.24 -32.21
C ALA A 5 -22.44 11.31 -31.24
N LEU A 6 -22.52 11.71 -29.99
CA LEU A 6 -23.25 11.03 -28.91
C LEU A 6 -24.54 11.77 -28.64
N LYS A 7 -25.67 11.05 -28.60
CA LYS A 7 -26.95 11.64 -28.20
C LYS A 7 -27.03 11.77 -26.67
N SER A 8 -27.76 12.76 -26.20
CA SER A 8 -28.03 12.95 -24.77
C SER A 8 -28.56 11.67 -24.14
N GLY A 9 -27.98 11.27 -23.03
CA GLY A 9 -28.28 10.03 -22.29
C GLY A 9 -27.51 8.79 -22.74
N GLU A 10 -26.84 8.80 -23.90
CA GLU A 10 -26.06 7.66 -24.35
C GLU A 10 -24.86 7.43 -23.45
N ILE A 11 -24.58 6.14 -23.18
CA ILE A 11 -23.43 5.68 -22.43
C ILE A 11 -22.51 4.89 -23.35
N TYR A 12 -21.23 5.18 -23.29
CA TYR A 12 -20.18 4.43 -23.97
C TYR A 12 -19.21 3.86 -22.97
N ARG A 13 -18.79 2.63 -23.20
CA ARG A 13 -17.73 1.94 -22.49
C ARG A 13 -16.45 1.99 -23.28
N ILE A 14 -15.38 2.42 -22.64
CA ILE A 14 -14.05 2.55 -23.24
C ILE A 14 -13.10 1.61 -22.51
N GLU A 15 -12.49 0.67 -23.23
CA GLU A 15 -11.34 -0.08 -22.73
C GLU A 15 -10.06 0.55 -23.31
N GLY A 16 -9.18 1.02 -22.44
CA GLY A 16 -7.96 1.72 -22.84
C GLY A 16 -6.83 0.81 -23.37
N PRO A 17 -5.80 1.40 -23.96
CA PRO A 17 -5.43 2.82 -23.81
C PRO A 17 -6.19 3.72 -24.80
N ALA A 18 -6.76 4.80 -24.28
CA ALA A 18 -7.48 5.76 -25.10
C ALA A 18 -7.34 7.19 -24.57
N LYS A 19 -7.41 8.19 -25.46
CA LYS A 19 -7.63 9.58 -25.10
C LYS A 19 -9.00 10.00 -25.60
N VAL A 20 -9.76 10.67 -24.74
CA VAL A 20 -11.10 11.19 -25.02
C VAL A 20 -11.03 12.70 -24.95
N THR A 21 -11.56 13.40 -25.96
CA THR A 21 -11.63 14.86 -26.02
C THR A 21 -13.04 15.27 -26.38
N VAL A 22 -13.65 16.16 -25.61
CA VAL A 22 -14.95 16.76 -25.91
C VAL A 22 -14.74 17.86 -26.92
N ARG A 23 -15.27 17.71 -28.14
CA ARG A 23 -15.21 18.72 -29.19
C ARG A 23 -16.35 19.72 -29.05
N GLN A 24 -17.54 19.23 -28.67
CA GLN A 24 -18.72 20.02 -28.39
C GLN A 24 -19.62 19.28 -27.39
N GLY A 25 -20.41 20.01 -26.60
CA GLY A 25 -21.35 19.43 -25.66
C GLY A 25 -20.75 19.14 -24.29
N ARG A 26 -21.31 18.15 -23.60
CA ARG A 26 -20.92 17.79 -22.21
C ARG A 26 -21.02 16.29 -22.02
N ILE A 27 -19.97 15.70 -21.43
CA ILE A 27 -19.97 14.29 -21.02
C ILE A 27 -19.63 14.17 -19.55
N TYR A 28 -20.16 13.13 -18.92
CA TYR A 28 -19.88 12.77 -17.55
C TYR A 28 -18.97 11.53 -17.50
N ALA A 29 -17.92 11.58 -16.69
CA ALA A 29 -17.06 10.44 -16.43
C ALA A 29 -16.44 10.56 -15.02
N THR A 30 -16.44 9.50 -14.25
CA THR A 30 -15.75 9.38 -12.94
C THR A 30 -16.02 10.59 -12.02
N GLY A 31 -17.28 10.98 -11.85
CA GLY A 31 -17.68 12.07 -10.95
C GLY A 31 -17.48 13.49 -11.48
N VAL A 32 -17.08 13.66 -12.75
CA VAL A 32 -16.76 14.97 -13.36
C VAL A 32 -17.55 15.17 -14.65
N VAL A 33 -18.00 16.40 -14.87
CA VAL A 33 -18.54 16.84 -16.16
C VAL A 33 -17.39 17.45 -16.95
N TYR A 34 -17.10 16.87 -18.11
CA TYR A 34 -16.14 17.39 -19.09
C TYR A 34 -16.89 18.19 -20.16
N THR A 35 -16.37 19.35 -20.47
CA THR A 35 -16.94 20.30 -21.46
C THR A 35 -16.00 20.48 -22.64
N GLU A 36 -16.39 21.28 -23.60
CA GLU A 36 -15.62 21.57 -24.81
C GLU A 36 -14.16 21.89 -24.54
N GLY A 37 -13.27 21.30 -25.33
CA GLY A 37 -11.81 21.43 -25.21
C GLY A 37 -11.16 20.54 -24.13
N GLN A 38 -11.94 20.02 -23.18
CA GLN A 38 -11.39 19.18 -22.12
C GLN A 38 -11.15 17.75 -22.60
N SER A 39 -10.12 17.13 -22.02
CA SER A 39 -9.75 15.75 -22.36
C SER A 39 -9.29 14.97 -21.14
N PHE A 40 -9.39 13.65 -21.23
CA PHE A 40 -8.85 12.72 -20.25
C PHE A 40 -8.32 11.46 -20.95
N THR A 41 -7.60 10.63 -20.21
CA THR A 41 -7.06 9.36 -20.70
C THR A 41 -7.65 8.18 -19.95
N VAL A 42 -7.89 7.08 -20.68
CA VAL A 42 -8.20 5.76 -20.11
C VAL A 42 -6.96 4.91 -20.26
N LEU A 43 -6.43 4.41 -19.13
CA LEU A 43 -5.19 3.64 -19.11
C LEU A 43 -5.37 2.26 -19.75
N LYS A 44 -4.27 1.68 -20.23
CA LYS A 44 -4.25 0.30 -20.78
C LYS A 44 -4.84 -0.69 -19.78
N ALA A 45 -5.67 -1.62 -20.29
CA ALA A 45 -6.37 -2.64 -19.50
C ALA A 45 -7.29 -2.07 -18.38
N ARG A 46 -7.77 -0.84 -18.56
CA ARG A 46 -8.79 -0.22 -17.70
C ARG A 46 -10.04 0.09 -18.50
N ARG A 47 -11.18 -0.11 -17.84
CA ARG A 47 -12.50 0.24 -18.40
C ARG A 47 -13.04 1.48 -17.74
N LEU A 48 -13.69 2.31 -18.53
CA LEU A 48 -14.35 3.51 -18.07
C LEU A 48 -15.67 3.70 -18.85
N ALA A 49 -16.76 3.94 -18.13
CA ALA A 49 -18.01 4.38 -18.74
C ALA A 49 -18.05 5.91 -18.78
N ILE A 50 -18.54 6.44 -19.92
CA ILE A 50 -18.85 7.87 -20.10
C ILE A 50 -20.31 8.02 -20.50
N LYS A 51 -20.95 9.11 -20.07
CA LYS A 51 -22.34 9.44 -20.42
C LYS A 51 -22.42 10.81 -21.06
N ALA A 52 -23.08 10.91 -22.18
CA ALA A 52 -23.42 12.21 -22.80
C ALA A 52 -24.55 12.89 -22.01
N LEU A 53 -24.29 14.07 -21.45
CA LEU A 53 -25.29 14.86 -20.73
C LEU A 53 -26.10 15.79 -21.65
N ALA A 54 -25.63 16.00 -22.87
CA ALA A 54 -26.28 16.70 -23.96
C ALA A 54 -25.80 16.04 -25.27
N ASP A 55 -26.42 16.38 -26.39
CA ASP A 55 -25.87 16.00 -27.71
C ASP A 55 -24.44 16.53 -27.79
N SER A 56 -23.48 15.64 -27.99
CA SER A 56 -22.05 15.92 -27.83
C SER A 56 -21.24 15.34 -28.97
N ASP A 57 -20.26 16.08 -29.47
CA ASP A 57 -19.24 15.57 -30.38
C ASP A 57 -17.96 15.24 -29.60
N VAL A 58 -17.58 13.97 -29.66
CA VAL A 58 -16.48 13.44 -28.86
C VAL A 58 -15.46 12.74 -29.75
N GLU A 59 -14.22 13.14 -29.62
CA GLU A 59 -13.09 12.53 -30.29
C GLU A 59 -12.45 11.46 -29.44
N PHE A 60 -12.22 10.28 -30.04
CA PHE A 60 -11.54 9.15 -29.43
C PHE A 60 -10.25 8.83 -30.19
N ILE A 61 -9.13 8.90 -29.52
CA ILE A 61 -7.84 8.36 -29.99
C ILE A 61 -7.64 7.03 -29.29
N LEU A 62 -7.85 5.94 -30.03
CA LEU A 62 -7.74 4.58 -29.50
C LEU A 62 -6.34 4.04 -29.78
N GLY A 63 -5.66 3.57 -28.74
CA GLY A 63 -4.38 2.88 -28.87
C GLY A 63 -4.55 1.38 -29.17
N PRO A 64 -3.45 0.63 -29.29
CA PRO A 64 -3.49 -0.80 -29.60
C PRO A 64 -4.30 -1.60 -28.58
N GLY A 65 -5.29 -2.37 -29.06
CA GLY A 65 -6.17 -3.20 -28.22
C GLY A 65 -7.27 -2.43 -27.49
N ALA A 66 -7.42 -1.13 -27.72
CA ALA A 66 -8.51 -0.35 -27.15
C ALA A 66 -9.85 -0.70 -27.79
N VAL A 67 -10.92 -0.69 -26.98
CA VAL A 67 -12.28 -0.98 -27.42
C VAL A 67 -13.19 0.19 -27.05
N LEU A 68 -14.12 0.54 -27.94
CA LEU A 68 -15.15 1.56 -27.73
C LEU A 68 -16.51 0.96 -28.10
N GLU A 69 -17.36 0.78 -27.11
CA GLU A 69 -18.67 0.15 -27.25
C GLU A 69 -19.77 1.06 -26.70
N ARG A 70 -20.92 1.08 -27.33
CA ARG A 70 -22.13 1.69 -26.78
C ARG A 70 -22.72 0.70 -25.78
N ALA A 71 -22.94 1.15 -24.55
CA ALA A 71 -23.60 0.33 -23.53
C ALA A 71 -25.12 0.35 -23.74
N ALA A 72 -25.76 -0.80 -23.54
CA ALA A 72 -27.22 -0.86 -23.50
C ALA A 72 -27.77 -0.21 -22.21
N PRO A 73 -29.03 0.23 -22.18
CA PRO A 73 -29.64 0.79 -20.98
C PRO A 73 -29.55 -0.18 -19.79
N GLY A 74 -29.04 0.32 -18.66
CA GLY A 74 -28.87 -0.47 -17.44
C GLY A 74 -27.62 -1.34 -17.34
N GLU A 75 -26.81 -1.43 -18.40
CA GLU A 75 -25.54 -2.18 -18.39
C GLU A 75 -24.44 -1.52 -17.55
N GLU A 76 -24.55 -0.21 -17.29
CA GLU A 76 -23.55 0.52 -16.51
C GLU A 76 -24.14 1.05 -15.20
N VAL A 77 -23.27 1.14 -14.19
CA VAL A 77 -23.63 1.60 -12.84
C VAL A 77 -23.47 3.11 -12.65
N LEU A 78 -23.00 3.80 -13.67
CA LEU A 78 -22.60 5.21 -13.61
C LEU A 78 -23.69 6.10 -13.03
N ASP A 79 -24.95 5.95 -13.50
CA ASP A 79 -26.09 6.73 -13.00
C ASP A 79 -26.44 6.37 -11.56
N ARG A 80 -26.42 5.07 -11.22
CA ARG A 80 -26.71 4.59 -9.85
C ARG A 80 -25.65 5.06 -8.85
N TRP A 81 -24.39 5.05 -9.26
CA TRP A 81 -23.30 5.58 -8.43
C TRP A 81 -23.41 7.09 -8.27
N ASP A 82 -23.72 7.79 -9.36
CA ASP A 82 -23.89 9.24 -9.30
C ASP A 82 -25.04 9.64 -8.39
N GLU A 83 -26.21 9.04 -8.55
CA GLU A 83 -27.40 9.26 -7.70
C GLU A 83 -27.09 9.05 -6.22
N LYS A 84 -26.47 7.92 -5.88
CA LYS A 84 -26.15 7.56 -4.49
C LYS A 84 -25.08 8.43 -3.85
N THR A 85 -24.18 9.04 -4.65
CA THR A 85 -23.03 9.78 -4.13
C THR A 85 -23.19 11.31 -4.26
N SER A 86 -24.16 11.81 -5.02
CA SER A 86 -24.27 13.26 -5.30
C SER A 86 -24.67 14.10 -4.09
N SER A 87 -25.51 13.56 -3.19
CA SER A 87 -25.98 14.24 -1.99
C SER A 87 -25.13 13.98 -0.73
N LEU A 88 -24.09 13.15 -0.84
CA LEU A 88 -23.27 12.81 0.33
C LEU A 88 -22.43 14.00 0.78
N ASP A 89 -22.29 14.15 2.10
CA ASP A 89 -21.22 14.97 2.65
C ASP A 89 -19.89 14.23 2.44
N LEU A 90 -18.97 14.89 1.75
CA LEU A 90 -17.66 14.31 1.43
C LEU A 90 -16.54 14.83 2.34
N ARG A 91 -16.86 15.56 3.41
CA ARG A 91 -15.87 15.98 4.41
C ARG A 91 -15.53 14.83 5.36
N GLY A 92 -14.27 14.83 5.81
CA GLY A 92 -13.75 13.82 6.71
C GLY A 92 -13.24 12.56 6.00
N VAL A 93 -13.22 11.44 6.70
CA VAL A 93 -12.69 10.17 6.19
C VAL A 93 -13.79 9.35 5.54
N ILE A 94 -13.58 8.96 4.29
CA ILE A 94 -14.49 8.11 3.52
C ILE A 94 -13.77 6.80 3.19
N MET A 95 -14.33 5.69 3.67
CA MET A 95 -13.73 4.36 3.46
C MET A 95 -14.52 3.59 2.40
N VAL A 96 -13.84 3.10 1.36
CA VAL A 96 -14.44 2.28 0.29
C VAL A 96 -14.17 0.80 0.57
N VAL A 97 -15.22 0.01 0.75
CA VAL A 97 -15.17 -1.42 1.08
C VAL A 97 -15.89 -2.25 0.01
N GLY A 98 -15.39 -3.43 -0.26
CA GLY A 98 -15.98 -4.37 -1.24
C GLY A 98 -15.03 -5.48 -1.62
N MET A 99 -15.55 -6.50 -2.27
CA MET A 99 -14.76 -7.62 -2.77
C MET A 99 -13.69 -7.20 -3.78
N VAL A 100 -12.88 -8.16 -4.19
CA VAL A 100 -11.88 -7.96 -5.27
C VAL A 100 -12.60 -7.64 -6.57
N ASP A 101 -12.04 -6.71 -7.35
CA ASP A 101 -12.49 -6.35 -8.72
C ASP A 101 -13.92 -5.75 -8.82
N VAL A 102 -14.55 -5.34 -7.71
CA VAL A 102 -15.89 -4.70 -7.72
C VAL A 102 -15.88 -3.20 -8.05
N GLY A 103 -14.71 -2.60 -8.32
CA GLY A 103 -14.61 -1.20 -8.72
C GLY A 103 -14.23 -0.21 -7.62
N LYS A 104 -13.67 -0.67 -6.48
CA LYS A 104 -13.26 0.21 -5.35
C LYS A 104 -12.36 1.38 -5.77
N SER A 105 -11.29 1.11 -6.52
CA SER A 105 -10.39 2.17 -7.00
C SER A 105 -11.09 3.19 -7.92
N THR A 106 -12.09 2.74 -8.68
CA THR A 106 -12.91 3.64 -9.52
C THR A 106 -13.85 4.49 -8.67
N MET A 107 -14.46 3.89 -7.64
CA MET A 107 -15.28 4.61 -6.66
C MET A 107 -14.45 5.63 -5.87
N ALA A 108 -13.24 5.25 -5.44
CA ALA A 108 -12.33 6.17 -4.76
C ALA A 108 -11.96 7.38 -5.65
N ALA A 109 -11.69 7.16 -6.94
CA ALA A 109 -11.46 8.23 -7.89
C ALA A 109 -12.70 9.12 -8.09
N LEU A 110 -13.90 8.52 -8.20
CA LEU A 110 -15.16 9.23 -8.34
C LEU A 110 -15.44 10.14 -7.12
N LEU A 111 -15.33 9.59 -5.92
CA LEU A 111 -15.54 10.35 -4.68
C LEU A 111 -14.51 11.46 -4.52
N GLY A 112 -13.24 11.17 -4.79
CA GLY A 112 -12.17 12.16 -4.76
C GLY A 112 -12.42 13.31 -5.74
N ASN A 113 -12.79 13.00 -6.98
CA ASN A 113 -13.11 14.00 -7.99
C ASN A 113 -14.31 14.86 -7.58
N LYS A 114 -15.39 14.25 -7.05
CA LYS A 114 -16.55 14.99 -6.54
C LYS A 114 -16.20 15.92 -5.39
N ALA A 115 -15.34 15.47 -4.45
CA ALA A 115 -14.87 16.31 -3.36
C ALA A 115 -14.02 17.48 -3.89
N LEU A 116 -13.10 17.21 -4.82
CA LEU A 116 -12.28 18.24 -5.46
C LEU A 116 -13.15 19.26 -6.24
N ALA A 117 -14.19 18.80 -6.94
CA ALA A 117 -15.13 19.67 -7.67
C ALA A 117 -15.92 20.61 -6.74
N ARG A 118 -16.05 20.25 -5.44
CA ARG A 118 -16.66 21.08 -4.39
C ARG A 118 -15.65 22.02 -3.71
N GLY A 119 -14.42 22.07 -4.20
CA GLY A 119 -13.36 22.94 -3.66
C GLY A 119 -12.72 22.41 -2.37
N LEU A 120 -12.91 21.11 -2.03
CA LEU A 120 -12.29 20.49 -0.87
C LEU A 120 -10.85 20.09 -1.18
N SER A 121 -9.97 20.19 -0.18
CA SER A 121 -8.63 19.59 -0.23
C SER A 121 -8.75 18.07 -0.02
N VAL A 122 -8.24 17.27 -0.96
CA VAL A 122 -8.47 15.82 -1.00
C VAL A 122 -7.17 15.06 -0.93
N ALA A 123 -7.11 14.07 -0.05
CA ALA A 123 -6.09 13.04 -0.02
C ALA A 123 -6.69 11.66 -0.36
N ILE A 124 -5.94 10.87 -1.11
CA ILE A 124 -6.25 9.45 -1.38
C ILE A 124 -5.25 8.60 -0.60
N VAL A 125 -5.76 7.66 0.20
CA VAL A 125 -4.98 6.61 0.86
C VAL A 125 -5.31 5.29 0.20
N ASP A 126 -4.34 4.71 -0.50
CA ASP A 126 -4.47 3.40 -1.12
C ASP A 126 -3.91 2.33 -0.19
N ALA A 127 -4.81 1.59 0.46
CA ALA A 127 -4.53 0.52 1.41
C ALA A 127 -4.66 -0.88 0.78
N ASP A 128 -4.82 -0.99 -0.55
CA ASP A 128 -4.73 -2.28 -1.24
C ASP A 128 -3.26 -2.67 -1.44
N VAL A 129 -2.67 -3.32 -0.44
CA VAL A 129 -1.24 -3.67 -0.42
C VAL A 129 -0.80 -4.61 -1.53
N GLY A 130 -1.74 -5.40 -2.04
CA GLY A 130 -1.49 -6.36 -3.12
C GLY A 130 -1.63 -5.76 -4.50
N GLN A 131 -2.41 -4.69 -4.64
CA GLN A 131 -2.72 -4.07 -5.92
C GLN A 131 -2.66 -2.54 -5.83
N ASN A 132 -1.69 -2.02 -5.07
CA ASN A 132 -1.51 -0.60 -4.86
C ASN A 132 -1.36 0.15 -6.19
N ASP A 133 -2.26 1.09 -6.43
CA ASP A 133 -2.29 1.88 -7.66
C ASP A 133 -1.47 3.19 -7.55
N LEU A 134 -1.24 3.71 -6.33
CA LEU A 134 -0.46 4.93 -6.08
C LEU A 134 1.03 4.67 -5.96
N GLY A 135 1.39 3.70 -5.14
CA GLY A 135 2.76 3.37 -4.74
C GLY A 135 3.19 1.95 -5.08
N PRO A 136 4.32 1.50 -4.54
CA PRO A 136 4.78 0.15 -4.76
C PRO A 136 3.88 -0.90 -4.06
N PRO A 137 3.84 -2.14 -4.56
CA PRO A 137 3.25 -3.25 -3.83
C PRO A 137 3.87 -3.36 -2.43
N THR A 138 3.17 -3.99 -1.49
CA THR A 138 3.58 -4.14 -0.08
C THR A 138 3.54 -2.86 0.74
N THR A 139 2.87 -1.82 0.25
CA THR A 139 2.75 -0.54 0.97
C THR A 139 1.30 -0.07 1.09
N VAL A 140 1.06 0.79 2.07
CA VAL A 140 -0.04 1.76 2.04
C VAL A 140 0.54 3.06 1.52
N SER A 141 -0.11 3.64 0.53
CA SER A 141 0.39 4.84 -0.15
C SER A 141 -0.62 5.96 -0.11
N LEU A 142 -0.16 7.19 0.00
CA LEU A 142 -1.02 8.35 0.04
C LEU A 142 -0.53 9.43 -0.92
N ALA A 143 -1.50 10.12 -1.54
CA ALA A 143 -1.25 11.22 -2.46
C ALA A 143 -2.35 12.29 -2.35
N ARG A 144 -2.00 13.55 -2.56
CA ARG A 144 -2.97 14.63 -2.71
C ARG A 144 -3.60 14.59 -4.09
N LEU A 145 -4.90 14.81 -4.15
CA LEU A 145 -5.63 14.93 -5.41
C LEU A 145 -5.73 16.40 -5.81
N THR A 146 -4.89 16.84 -6.73
CA THR A 146 -4.82 18.23 -7.19
C THR A 146 -5.46 18.46 -8.57
N ARG A 147 -5.92 17.40 -9.23
CA ARG A 147 -6.58 17.42 -10.54
C ARG A 147 -7.54 16.23 -10.66
N TYR A 148 -8.49 16.32 -11.57
CA TYR A 148 -9.37 15.19 -11.85
C TYR A 148 -8.61 14.01 -12.46
N ILE A 149 -9.01 12.82 -12.05
CA ILE A 149 -8.43 11.55 -12.49
C ILE A 149 -9.52 10.58 -12.95
N THR A 150 -9.20 9.69 -13.86
CA THR A 150 -10.05 8.56 -14.24
C THR A 150 -9.64 7.26 -13.54
N HIS A 151 -8.45 7.24 -12.93
CA HIS A 151 -7.91 6.10 -12.21
C HIS A 151 -6.80 6.52 -11.23
N LEU A 152 -6.70 5.86 -10.08
CA LEU A 152 -5.71 6.18 -9.04
C LEU A 152 -4.26 6.15 -9.54
N ARG A 153 -3.90 5.29 -10.51
CA ARG A 153 -2.56 5.23 -11.15
C ARG A 153 -2.11 6.50 -11.86
N GLN A 154 -3.00 7.45 -12.07
CA GLN A 154 -2.63 8.77 -12.59
C GLN A 154 -2.02 9.68 -11.53
N LEU A 155 -2.07 9.27 -10.28
CA LEU A 155 -1.35 9.87 -9.16
C LEU A 155 -0.03 9.12 -8.89
N LEU A 156 0.87 9.77 -8.19
CA LEU A 156 2.07 9.18 -7.60
C LEU A 156 1.98 9.34 -6.09
N ALA A 157 2.36 8.29 -5.37
CA ALA A 157 2.45 8.39 -3.93
C ALA A 157 3.45 9.47 -3.51
N GLU A 158 3.01 10.39 -2.65
CA GLU A 158 3.86 11.39 -2.02
C GLU A 158 4.49 10.83 -0.73
N ARG A 159 3.79 9.91 -0.09
CA ARG A 159 4.25 9.15 1.07
C ARG A 159 3.77 7.69 0.96
N SER A 160 4.53 6.77 1.53
CA SER A 160 4.14 5.37 1.64
C SER A 160 4.64 4.79 2.95
N VAL A 161 3.90 3.82 3.49
CA VAL A 161 4.27 3.05 4.69
C VAL A 161 4.46 1.59 4.28
N PHE A 162 5.59 0.99 4.63
CA PHE A 162 5.90 -0.38 4.24
C PHE A 162 5.18 -1.40 5.13
N LEU A 163 4.40 -2.29 4.52
CA LEU A 163 3.64 -3.35 5.20
C LEU A 163 4.28 -4.75 5.08
N GLN A 164 5.44 -4.85 4.47
CA GLN A 164 6.26 -6.07 4.39
C GLN A 164 5.70 -7.20 3.52
N ALA A 165 4.39 -7.24 3.26
CA ALA A 165 3.71 -8.34 2.58
C ALA A 165 2.74 -7.86 1.51
N THR A 166 2.40 -8.74 0.55
CA THR A 166 1.37 -8.51 -0.48
C THR A 166 -0.02 -8.99 -0.08
N SER A 167 -0.17 -9.53 1.15
CA SER A 167 -1.44 -9.99 1.73
C SER A 167 -1.44 -9.67 3.21
N LEU A 168 -2.56 -9.19 3.71
CA LEU A 168 -2.72 -8.78 5.11
C LEU A 168 -3.08 -9.94 6.05
N GLU A 169 -3.43 -11.10 5.54
CA GLU A 169 -3.95 -12.25 6.29
C GLU A 169 -3.17 -12.57 7.59
N ARG A 170 -1.85 -12.41 7.54
CA ARG A 170 -0.96 -12.74 8.67
C ARG A 170 -0.46 -11.53 9.45
N ILE A 171 -0.67 -10.31 8.94
CA ILE A 171 -0.10 -9.07 9.50
C ILE A 171 -1.17 -7.99 9.70
N TRP A 172 -2.44 -8.35 9.67
CA TRP A 172 -3.52 -7.36 9.64
C TRP A 172 -3.56 -6.47 10.90
N GLN A 173 -3.14 -6.99 12.07
CA GLN A 173 -3.11 -6.20 13.30
C GLN A 173 -2.15 -5.01 13.15
N SER A 174 -0.91 -5.25 12.71
CA SER A 174 0.05 -4.16 12.48
C SER A 174 -0.34 -3.29 11.28
N ALA A 175 -1.03 -3.87 10.29
CA ALA A 175 -1.52 -3.13 9.12
C ALA A 175 -2.59 -2.09 9.50
N VAL A 176 -3.50 -2.40 10.43
CA VAL A 176 -4.53 -1.46 10.92
C VAL A 176 -3.89 -0.18 11.42
N GLU A 177 -2.86 -0.27 12.29
CA GLU A 177 -2.18 0.91 12.83
C GLU A 177 -1.41 1.70 11.75
N LYS A 178 -0.78 1.00 10.82
CA LYS A 178 -0.04 1.64 9.72
C LYS A 178 -0.97 2.35 8.73
N ILE A 179 -2.16 1.78 8.44
CA ILE A 179 -3.18 2.42 7.60
C ILE A 179 -3.76 3.65 8.33
N ALA A 180 -4.11 3.49 9.62
CA ALA A 180 -4.62 4.59 10.43
C ALA A 180 -3.63 5.75 10.49
N ARG A 181 -2.35 5.47 10.69
CA ARG A 181 -1.28 6.47 10.65
C ARG A 181 -1.21 7.22 9.32
N ALA A 182 -1.38 6.53 8.17
CA ALA A 182 -1.41 7.18 6.87
C ALA A 182 -2.62 8.13 6.74
N VAL A 183 -3.78 7.76 7.28
CA VAL A 183 -4.98 8.61 7.33
C VAL A 183 -4.74 9.81 8.24
N GLU A 184 -4.22 9.61 9.45
CA GLU A 184 -3.90 10.67 10.40
C GLU A 184 -2.89 11.66 9.82
N TYR A 185 -1.88 11.18 9.10
CA TYR A 185 -0.92 12.04 8.42
C TYR A 185 -1.60 12.94 7.36
N ALA A 186 -2.51 12.38 6.56
CA ALA A 186 -3.25 13.16 5.57
C ALA A 186 -4.14 14.24 6.21
N ILE A 187 -4.70 13.97 7.38
CA ILE A 187 -5.53 14.93 8.13
C ILE A 187 -4.65 15.99 8.78
N ASN A 188 -3.67 15.57 9.57
CA ASN A 188 -2.94 16.46 10.47
C ASN A 188 -1.84 17.25 9.76
N GLU A 189 -1.08 16.59 8.84
CA GLU A 189 0.07 17.22 8.18
C GLU A 189 -0.30 17.86 6.84
N TRP A 190 -1.28 17.31 6.12
CA TRP A 190 -1.73 17.90 4.86
C TRP A 190 -2.97 18.77 4.99
N GLY A 191 -3.65 18.74 6.13
CA GLY A 191 -4.89 19.48 6.35
C GLY A 191 -6.00 19.11 5.37
N ALA A 192 -6.07 17.81 4.99
CA ALA A 192 -7.05 17.37 4.02
C ALA A 192 -8.48 17.48 4.57
N ASP A 193 -9.38 18.19 3.88
CA ASP A 193 -10.81 18.24 4.18
C ASP A 193 -11.47 16.87 3.98
N THR A 194 -10.93 16.09 3.04
CA THR A 194 -11.44 14.78 2.63
C THR A 194 -10.30 13.79 2.50
N VAL A 195 -10.41 12.65 3.14
CA VAL A 195 -9.49 11.53 2.98
C VAL A 195 -10.25 10.32 2.47
N ILE A 196 -9.96 9.88 1.23
CA ILE A 196 -10.57 8.69 0.63
C ILE A 196 -9.66 7.49 0.87
N VAL A 197 -10.14 6.48 1.59
CA VAL A 197 -9.41 5.24 1.87
C VAL A 197 -9.89 4.14 0.94
N ASN A 198 -9.07 3.77 -0.05
CA ASN A 198 -9.29 2.63 -0.93
C ASN A 198 -8.77 1.37 -0.25
N THR A 199 -9.66 0.44 0.16
CA THR A 199 -9.24 -0.77 0.88
C THR A 199 -9.00 -1.96 -0.05
N ASP A 200 -8.25 -2.97 0.44
CA ASP A 200 -8.12 -4.26 -0.23
C ASP A 200 -9.46 -5.01 -0.33
N GLY A 201 -9.50 -6.06 -1.17
CA GLY A 201 -10.70 -6.85 -1.43
C GLY A 201 -10.88 -8.08 -0.53
N TRP A 202 -10.14 -8.21 0.56
CA TRP A 202 -10.24 -9.34 1.49
C TRP A 202 -11.35 -9.09 2.51
N VAL A 203 -12.51 -9.76 2.33
CA VAL A 203 -13.76 -9.47 3.08
C VAL A 203 -14.56 -10.72 3.49
N LEU A 204 -14.25 -11.93 2.98
CA LEU A 204 -15.17 -13.08 3.10
C LEU A 204 -14.95 -13.96 4.31
N ASP A 205 -13.73 -14.12 4.82
CA ASP A 205 -13.45 -15.01 5.93
C ASP A 205 -13.48 -14.28 7.29
N LYS A 206 -13.47 -15.04 8.39
CA LYS A 206 -13.54 -14.50 9.76
C LYS A 206 -12.42 -13.49 10.05
N SER A 207 -11.22 -13.76 9.60
CA SER A 207 -10.07 -12.87 9.82
C SER A 207 -10.21 -11.57 9.04
N ALA A 208 -10.75 -11.64 7.82
CA ALA A 208 -11.09 -10.47 7.01
C ALA A 208 -12.13 -9.59 7.68
N VAL A 209 -13.19 -10.19 8.25
CA VAL A 209 -14.21 -9.48 9.01
C VAL A 209 -13.59 -8.77 10.23
N LEU A 210 -12.79 -9.49 11.02
CA LEU A 210 -12.10 -8.91 12.19
C LEU A 210 -11.19 -7.74 11.79
N TYR A 211 -10.41 -7.92 10.74
CA TYR A 211 -9.53 -6.88 10.20
C TYR A 211 -10.30 -5.64 9.75
N LYS A 212 -11.36 -5.81 8.92
CA LYS A 212 -12.12 -4.66 8.41
C LYS A 212 -12.84 -3.91 9.54
N ARG A 213 -13.42 -4.63 10.50
CA ARG A 213 -14.04 -3.99 11.68
C ARG A 213 -13.02 -3.26 12.53
N ALA A 214 -11.87 -3.88 12.84
CA ALA A 214 -10.78 -3.23 13.56
C ALA A 214 -10.28 -1.97 12.83
N LEU A 215 -10.21 -2.00 11.49
CA LEU A 215 -9.82 -0.85 10.69
C LEU A 215 -10.88 0.27 10.74
N ILE A 216 -12.17 -0.06 10.63
CA ILE A 216 -13.27 0.90 10.75
C ILE A 216 -13.26 1.54 12.16
N ASP A 217 -13.16 0.72 13.21
CA ASP A 217 -13.17 1.19 14.60
C ASP A 217 -11.95 2.06 14.93
N ARG A 218 -10.79 1.79 14.31
CA ARG A 218 -9.55 2.55 14.51
C ARG A 218 -9.55 3.87 13.75
N ILE A 219 -10.01 3.88 12.49
CA ILE A 219 -10.04 5.08 11.64
C ILE A 219 -11.26 5.95 11.94
N LYS A 220 -12.41 5.35 12.32
CA LYS A 220 -13.69 6.00 12.55
C LYS A 220 -14.12 6.85 11.35
N PRO A 221 -14.33 6.25 10.18
CA PRO A 221 -14.69 6.99 8.98
C PRO A 221 -16.02 7.72 9.17
N ASN A 222 -16.12 8.92 8.57
CA ASN A 222 -17.38 9.68 8.53
C ASN A 222 -18.40 9.00 7.61
N LEU A 223 -17.92 8.28 6.61
CA LEU A 223 -18.73 7.57 5.64
C LEU A 223 -18.07 6.28 5.20
N ILE A 224 -18.85 5.22 5.07
CA ILE A 224 -18.44 3.94 4.47
C ILE A 224 -19.22 3.75 3.18
N VAL A 225 -18.54 3.68 2.04
CA VAL A 225 -19.15 3.32 0.76
C VAL A 225 -18.89 1.86 0.48
N ALA A 226 -19.93 1.05 0.56
CA ALA A 226 -19.90 -0.39 0.43
C ALA A 226 -20.34 -0.81 -0.97
N ILE A 227 -19.46 -1.46 -1.73
CA ILE A 227 -19.78 -2.01 -3.06
C ILE A 227 -20.09 -3.49 -2.88
N GLN A 228 -21.36 -3.87 -2.99
CA GLN A 228 -21.81 -5.25 -2.78
C GLN A 228 -22.98 -5.64 -3.67
N VAL A 229 -23.18 -6.94 -3.87
CA VAL A 229 -24.28 -7.53 -4.66
C VAL A 229 -25.43 -7.95 -3.74
N GLU A 230 -25.21 -8.87 -2.80
CA GLU A 230 -26.24 -9.59 -2.05
C GLU A 230 -26.03 -9.56 -0.52
N GLY A 231 -25.38 -8.53 0.00
CA GLY A 231 -25.18 -8.40 1.46
C GLY A 231 -23.97 -9.17 2.01
N GLU A 232 -23.02 -9.56 1.15
CA GLU A 232 -21.79 -10.25 1.54
C GLU A 232 -20.91 -9.45 2.51
N LEU A 233 -21.13 -8.15 2.61
CA LEU A 233 -20.43 -7.28 3.56
C LEU A 233 -21.18 -7.11 4.91
N ALA A 234 -22.37 -7.70 5.09
CA ALA A 234 -23.14 -7.56 6.31
C ALA A 234 -22.31 -7.90 7.58
N PRO A 235 -21.51 -8.99 7.64
CA PRO A 235 -20.71 -9.28 8.84
C PRO A 235 -19.70 -8.18 9.20
N ILE A 236 -19.29 -7.37 8.22
CA ILE A 236 -18.37 -6.24 8.43
C ILE A 236 -19.16 -5.00 8.84
N LEU A 237 -20.31 -4.76 8.22
CA LEU A 237 -21.03 -3.48 8.28
C LEU A 237 -22.11 -3.40 9.36
N ASP A 238 -22.55 -4.54 9.90
CA ASP A 238 -23.55 -4.56 10.96
C ASP A 238 -23.13 -3.73 12.18
N GLY A 239 -24.02 -2.82 12.59
CA GLY A 239 -23.80 -1.90 13.70
C GLY A 239 -23.25 -0.53 13.31
N TYR A 240 -22.87 -0.30 12.06
CA TYR A 240 -22.46 1.01 11.57
C TYR A 240 -23.63 1.70 10.83
N SER A 241 -23.96 2.94 11.22
CA SER A 241 -25.07 3.71 10.65
C SER A 241 -24.69 4.60 9.47
N ASN A 242 -23.39 4.85 9.28
CA ASN A 242 -22.81 5.75 8.26
C ASN A 242 -22.42 4.99 6.98
N VAL A 243 -23.27 4.05 6.54
CA VAL A 243 -23.00 3.18 5.39
C VAL A 243 -23.90 3.54 4.21
N VAL A 244 -23.29 3.69 3.04
CA VAL A 244 -23.99 3.80 1.75
C VAL A 244 -23.62 2.62 0.88
N VAL A 245 -24.64 1.85 0.48
CA VAL A 245 -24.47 0.67 -0.38
C VAL A 245 -24.71 1.04 -1.84
N VAL A 246 -23.79 0.61 -2.69
CA VAL A 246 -23.86 0.76 -4.15
C VAL A 246 -23.62 -0.57 -4.85
N PRO A 247 -24.22 -0.83 -6.01
CA PRO A 247 -23.98 -2.08 -6.76
C PRO A 247 -22.62 -2.06 -7.45
N PRO A 248 -21.96 -3.21 -7.65
CA PRO A 248 -20.79 -3.32 -8.50
C PRO A 248 -21.14 -3.18 -9.99
N PRO A 249 -20.18 -2.82 -10.86
CA PRO A 249 -20.37 -2.86 -12.31
C PRO A 249 -20.70 -4.29 -12.78
N PRO A 250 -21.77 -4.48 -13.59
CA PRO A 250 -22.19 -5.81 -14.04
C PRO A 250 -21.13 -6.57 -14.85
N HIS A 251 -20.28 -5.83 -15.54
CA HIS A 251 -19.22 -6.37 -16.41
C HIS A 251 -17.83 -6.18 -15.83
N ALA A 252 -17.70 -6.19 -14.49
CA ALA A 252 -16.39 -6.16 -13.85
C ALA A 252 -15.58 -7.40 -14.26
N ARG A 253 -14.39 -7.17 -14.86
CA ARG A 253 -13.50 -8.26 -15.24
C ARG A 253 -12.74 -8.75 -14.01
N ALA A 254 -12.99 -10.00 -13.61
CA ALA A 254 -12.17 -10.65 -12.60
C ALA A 254 -10.74 -10.86 -13.14
N ARG A 255 -9.75 -10.38 -12.40
CA ARG A 255 -8.33 -10.60 -12.72
C ARG A 255 -7.89 -11.95 -12.18
N SER A 256 -7.12 -12.72 -12.96
CA SER A 256 -6.51 -13.97 -12.51
C SER A 256 -5.45 -13.73 -11.42
N ARG A 257 -4.95 -14.79 -10.80
CA ARG A 257 -3.82 -14.69 -9.86
C ARG A 257 -2.55 -14.24 -10.59
N GLU A 258 -2.37 -14.71 -11.80
CA GLU A 258 -1.25 -14.39 -12.71
C GLU A 258 -1.30 -12.90 -13.11
N ASP A 259 -2.48 -12.37 -13.47
CA ASP A 259 -2.66 -10.95 -13.78
C ASP A 259 -2.27 -10.06 -12.58
N ARG A 260 -2.68 -10.48 -11.37
CA ARG A 260 -2.34 -9.75 -10.13
C ARG A 260 -0.86 -9.83 -9.81
N LYS A 261 -0.21 -10.99 -10.04
CA LYS A 261 1.23 -11.17 -9.86
C LYS A 261 1.98 -10.28 -10.85
N ALA A 262 1.66 -10.36 -12.14
CA ALA A 262 2.26 -9.52 -13.18
C ALA A 262 2.11 -8.03 -12.88
N HIS A 263 0.95 -7.63 -12.33
CA HIS A 263 0.72 -6.25 -11.90
C HIS A 263 1.68 -5.81 -10.79
N ARG A 264 1.94 -6.67 -9.78
CA ARG A 264 2.90 -6.38 -8.70
C ARG A 264 4.34 -6.33 -9.23
N GLU A 265 4.71 -7.26 -10.10
CA GLU A 265 6.05 -7.30 -10.72
C GLU A 265 6.34 -6.03 -11.51
N MET A 266 5.37 -5.55 -12.30
CA MET A 266 5.46 -4.23 -12.94
C MET A 266 5.57 -3.10 -11.90
N GLY A 267 4.91 -3.23 -10.75
CA GLY A 267 5.00 -2.30 -9.63
C GLY A 267 6.42 -2.25 -9.06
N TYR A 268 7.03 -3.38 -8.74
CA TYR A 268 8.43 -3.41 -8.27
C TYR A 268 9.38 -2.80 -9.30
N GLY A 269 9.23 -3.18 -10.58
CA GLY A 269 10.00 -2.58 -11.66
C GLY A 269 9.91 -1.06 -11.68
N ARG A 270 8.71 -0.49 -11.60
CA ARG A 270 8.50 0.97 -11.61
C ARG A 270 9.26 1.71 -10.51
N PHE A 271 9.45 1.10 -9.34
CA PHE A 271 10.03 1.75 -8.15
C PHE A 271 11.47 1.36 -7.86
N ILE A 272 12.01 0.34 -8.54
CA ILE A 272 13.40 -0.13 -8.35
C ILE A 272 14.25 0.16 -9.58
N PHE A 273 13.70 0.11 -10.81
CA PHE A 273 14.48 0.28 -12.04
C PHE A 273 14.74 1.75 -12.43
N PRO A 274 15.92 2.04 -13.00
CA PRO A 274 17.09 1.16 -13.10
C PRO A 274 17.73 0.97 -11.71
N PRO A 275 18.11 -0.28 -11.35
CA PRO A 275 18.66 -0.55 -10.02
C PRO A 275 20.10 -0.05 -9.89
N VAL A 276 20.41 0.46 -8.72
CA VAL A 276 21.78 0.77 -8.26
C VAL A 276 22.13 -0.09 -7.06
N GLU A 277 23.39 -0.41 -6.86
CA GLU A 277 23.87 -1.11 -5.66
C GLU A 277 24.26 -0.09 -4.58
N LEU A 278 23.60 -0.17 -3.42
CA LEU A 278 23.95 0.61 -2.25
C LEU A 278 24.58 -0.26 -1.17
N VAL A 279 25.61 0.26 -0.53
CA VAL A 279 26.20 -0.32 0.67
C VAL A 279 25.61 0.39 1.90
N ILE A 280 24.83 -0.34 2.68
CA ILE A 280 24.22 0.15 3.93
C ILE A 280 25.00 -0.38 5.11
N HIS A 281 25.43 0.53 6.00
CA HIS A 281 26.11 0.20 7.26
C HIS A 281 25.05 -0.04 8.36
N LEU A 282 24.86 -1.29 8.73
CA LEU A 282 23.79 -1.73 9.67
C LEU A 282 24.01 -1.26 11.13
N ASN A 283 25.19 -0.75 11.46
CA ASN A 283 25.43 -0.06 12.74
C ASN A 283 24.84 1.37 12.76
N LYS A 284 24.69 2.01 11.60
CA LYS A 284 24.14 3.38 11.46
C LYS A 284 22.68 3.36 11.04
N THR A 285 22.33 2.40 10.19
CA THR A 285 20.98 2.21 9.63
C THR A 285 20.57 0.76 9.94
N PRO A 286 19.99 0.49 11.12
CA PRO A 286 19.73 -0.86 11.59
C PRO A 286 18.63 -1.58 10.80
N LEU A 287 18.60 -2.91 10.93
CA LEU A 287 17.42 -3.70 10.58
C LEU A 287 16.37 -3.51 11.69
N CYS A 288 15.32 -2.72 11.43
CA CYS A 288 14.40 -2.26 12.47
C CYS A 288 13.52 -3.38 13.04
N ASN A 289 13.19 -4.37 12.24
CA ASN A 289 12.38 -5.51 12.64
C ASN A 289 13.20 -6.80 12.84
N LEU A 290 14.53 -6.70 12.84
CA LEU A 290 15.44 -7.80 13.18
C LEU A 290 16.70 -7.21 13.85
N PRO A 291 16.66 -6.84 15.14
CA PRO A 291 17.66 -6.02 15.80
C PRO A 291 18.98 -6.75 16.14
N MET A 292 19.30 -7.84 15.45
CA MET A 292 20.46 -8.69 15.71
C MET A 292 21.80 -7.93 15.73
N PHE A 293 21.97 -6.91 14.88
CA PHE A 293 23.21 -6.14 14.79
C PHE A 293 23.36 -5.06 15.87
N GLY A 294 22.29 -4.79 16.66
CA GLY A 294 22.37 -4.02 17.91
C GLY A 294 22.99 -4.83 19.07
N GLY A 295 23.12 -6.15 18.90
CA GLY A 295 23.67 -7.08 19.86
C GLY A 295 25.18 -7.32 19.72
N ILE A 296 25.69 -8.19 20.58
CA ILE A 296 27.08 -8.66 20.57
C ILE A 296 27.18 -10.05 19.96
N GLU A 297 28.23 -10.32 19.21
CA GLU A 297 28.48 -11.65 18.69
C GLU A 297 28.84 -12.58 19.87
N ILE A 298 28.20 -13.75 19.98
CA ILE A 298 28.45 -14.72 21.04
C ILE A 298 29.74 -15.52 20.77
N SER A 299 30.36 -16.03 21.85
CA SER A 299 31.60 -16.81 21.76
C SER A 299 31.43 -18.11 20.96
N ASP A 300 32.53 -18.62 20.40
CA ASP A 300 32.50 -19.88 19.65
C ASP A 300 32.13 -21.06 20.53
N GLU A 301 32.45 -21.00 21.85
CA GLU A 301 32.04 -22.01 22.80
C GLU A 301 30.51 -22.05 22.94
N LEU A 302 29.89 -20.90 23.14
CA LEU A 302 28.42 -20.78 23.24
C LEU A 302 27.74 -21.16 21.93
N LYS A 303 28.32 -20.80 20.76
CA LYS A 303 27.84 -21.25 19.44
C LYS A 303 27.83 -22.76 19.33
N ARG A 304 28.93 -23.44 19.77
CA ARG A 304 29.02 -24.90 19.74
C ARG A 304 28.02 -25.56 20.73
N MET A 305 27.85 -25.00 21.91
CA MET A 305 26.89 -25.51 22.91
C MET A 305 25.44 -25.42 22.37
N LEU A 306 25.03 -24.24 21.88
CA LEU A 306 23.70 -24.02 21.32
C LEU A 306 23.49 -24.85 20.02
N GLY A 307 24.52 -25.00 19.19
CA GLY A 307 24.46 -25.80 17.96
C GLY A 307 24.21 -27.29 18.25
N ARG A 308 24.87 -27.85 19.29
CA ARG A 308 24.58 -29.23 19.75
C ARG A 308 23.12 -29.37 20.23
N ALA A 309 22.62 -28.40 20.98
CA ALA A 309 21.26 -28.44 21.50
C ALA A 309 20.20 -28.24 20.36
N LEU A 310 20.53 -27.53 19.31
CA LEU A 310 19.70 -27.35 18.14
C LEU A 310 19.79 -28.52 17.16
N GLY A 311 20.84 -29.32 17.21
CA GLY A 311 21.14 -30.36 16.23
C GLY A 311 21.66 -29.84 14.88
N VAL A 312 22.06 -28.56 14.80
CA VAL A 312 22.56 -27.91 13.57
C VAL A 312 23.74 -26.97 13.88
N PRO A 313 24.73 -26.88 12.99
CA PRO A 313 25.84 -25.93 13.17
C PRO A 313 25.37 -24.49 13.12
N ILE A 314 25.87 -23.66 14.02
CA ILE A 314 25.67 -22.21 14.01
C ILE A 314 26.85 -21.56 13.30
N LEU A 315 26.59 -20.85 12.20
CA LEU A 315 27.58 -20.13 11.40
C LEU A 315 27.96 -18.80 12.03
N LYS A 316 26.94 -18.02 12.44
CA LYS A 316 27.06 -16.75 13.13
C LYS A 316 25.93 -16.61 14.13
N ALA A 317 26.18 -15.94 15.26
CA ALA A 317 25.09 -15.61 16.17
C ALA A 317 25.38 -14.35 16.96
N PHE A 318 24.29 -13.60 17.22
CA PHE A 318 24.30 -12.34 17.93
C PHE A 318 23.31 -12.40 19.08
N GLN A 319 23.69 -11.97 20.25
CA GLN A 319 22.79 -11.83 21.39
C GLN A 319 22.34 -10.38 21.50
N TYR A 320 21.05 -10.16 21.47
CA TYR A 320 20.41 -8.88 21.75
C TYR A 320 19.33 -9.08 22.81
N LYS A 321 19.48 -8.42 23.94
CA LYS A 321 18.63 -8.63 25.14
C LYS A 321 18.60 -10.12 25.57
N ASP A 322 17.40 -10.70 25.72
CA ASP A 322 17.15 -12.09 26.11
C ASP A 322 17.14 -13.08 24.92
N ARG A 323 17.44 -12.58 23.71
CA ARG A 323 17.34 -13.36 22.47
C ARG A 323 18.68 -13.54 21.79
N VAL A 324 18.87 -14.72 21.22
CA VAL A 324 20.01 -15.06 20.35
C VAL A 324 19.48 -15.24 18.92
N TYR A 325 20.00 -14.49 17.97
CA TYR A 325 19.77 -14.64 16.54
C TYR A 325 20.90 -15.47 15.95
N ALA A 326 20.60 -16.70 15.55
CA ALA A 326 21.57 -17.66 15.05
C ALA A 326 21.39 -17.92 13.56
N ILE A 327 22.42 -17.64 12.77
CA ILE A 327 22.50 -18.06 11.37
C ILE A 327 22.93 -19.51 11.34
N VAL A 328 22.09 -20.39 10.81
CA VAL A 328 22.26 -21.84 10.87
C VAL A 328 22.27 -22.44 9.46
N ASN A 329 22.96 -23.56 9.32
CA ASN A 329 22.93 -24.35 8.10
C ASN A 329 21.68 -25.25 8.07
N SER A 330 20.53 -24.63 7.79
CA SER A 330 19.20 -25.25 7.74
C SER A 330 18.31 -24.46 6.80
N ASP A 331 17.32 -25.10 6.20
CA ASP A 331 16.40 -24.47 5.25
C ASP A 331 15.16 -23.85 5.91
N SER A 332 15.05 -23.90 7.25
CA SER A 332 13.85 -23.49 7.96
C SER A 332 14.11 -22.47 9.06
N PHE A 333 13.19 -21.50 9.17
CA PHE A 333 13.12 -20.56 10.28
C PHE A 333 12.52 -21.25 11.52
N ALA A 334 13.11 -21.04 12.68
CA ALA A 334 12.60 -21.57 13.93
C ALA A 334 12.92 -20.66 15.13
N VAL A 335 12.07 -20.71 16.16
CA VAL A 335 12.35 -20.13 17.48
C VAL A 335 12.35 -21.25 18.49
N ARG A 336 13.43 -21.38 19.28
CA ARG A 336 13.62 -22.40 20.29
C ARG A 336 14.01 -21.78 21.65
N LYS A 337 13.58 -22.39 22.72
CA LYS A 337 14.08 -22.05 24.08
C LYS A 337 15.16 -23.02 24.48
N ILE A 338 16.40 -22.56 24.78
CA ILE A 338 17.54 -23.39 25.12
C ILE A 338 18.31 -22.68 26.23
N GLY A 339 18.47 -23.33 27.39
CA GLY A 339 19.26 -22.81 28.49
C GLY A 339 18.89 -21.40 28.96
N GLY A 340 17.60 -21.05 28.94
CA GLY A 340 17.10 -19.71 29.27
C GLY A 340 17.09 -18.71 28.14
N PHE A 341 17.72 -19.01 26.98
CA PHE A 341 17.72 -18.14 25.81
C PHE A 341 16.54 -18.45 24.87
N LYS A 342 15.95 -17.41 24.27
CA LYS A 342 15.11 -17.53 23.07
C LYS A 342 16.02 -17.49 21.85
N VAL A 343 16.24 -18.63 21.20
CA VAL A 343 17.11 -18.73 20.02
C VAL A 343 16.26 -18.65 18.74
N ALA A 344 16.44 -17.59 17.98
CA ALA A 344 15.86 -17.41 16.65
C ALA A 344 16.83 -17.96 15.61
N CYS A 345 16.46 -19.07 14.96
CA CYS A 345 17.26 -19.71 13.93
C CYS A 345 16.88 -19.15 12.56
N LEU A 346 17.84 -18.58 11.87
CA LEU A 346 17.73 -17.99 10.53
C LEU A 346 18.56 -18.84 9.56
N PRO A 347 17.98 -19.36 8.47
CA PRO A 347 18.75 -20.05 7.43
C PRO A 347 19.93 -19.22 6.92
N ALA A 348 20.99 -19.88 6.51
CA ALA A 348 22.08 -19.20 5.80
C ALA A 348 21.54 -18.51 4.55
N ASP A 349 22.05 -17.30 4.28
CA ASP A 349 21.62 -16.46 3.14
C ASP A 349 20.11 -16.17 3.10
N PHE A 350 19.40 -16.25 4.27
CA PHE A 350 17.96 -16.04 4.37
C PHE A 350 17.53 -14.68 3.81
N GLU A 351 18.41 -13.72 3.84
CA GLU A 351 18.17 -12.35 3.40
C GLU A 351 18.24 -12.13 1.90
N ARG A 352 18.88 -13.05 1.16
CA ARG A 352 19.09 -12.88 -0.28
C ARG A 352 17.77 -12.82 -1.03
N GLY A 353 17.62 -11.76 -1.84
CA GLY A 353 16.40 -11.49 -2.61
C GLY A 353 15.23 -10.94 -1.77
N LEU A 354 15.36 -10.77 -0.44
CA LEU A 354 14.28 -10.17 0.34
C LEU A 354 14.04 -8.72 -0.07
N LEU A 355 12.77 -8.41 -0.32
CA LEU A 355 12.28 -7.05 -0.46
C LEU A 355 12.39 -6.34 0.88
N VAL A 356 12.87 -5.10 0.89
CA VAL A 356 13.00 -4.28 2.08
C VAL A 356 12.45 -2.89 1.87
N GLY A 357 11.89 -2.32 2.93
CA GLY A 357 11.58 -0.89 3.01
C GLY A 357 12.79 -0.14 3.57
N LEU A 358 13.24 0.88 2.85
CA LEU A 358 14.21 1.86 3.32
C LEU A 358 13.41 3.04 3.88
N GLU A 359 13.32 3.13 5.22
CA GLU A 359 12.42 4.03 5.92
C GLU A 359 13.15 5.23 6.51
N ASP A 360 12.48 6.38 6.54
CA ASP A 360 12.97 7.60 7.22
C ASP A 360 12.73 7.54 8.75
N GLY A 361 13.07 8.64 9.45
CA GLY A 361 12.91 8.73 10.91
C GLY A 361 11.45 8.74 11.38
N GLU A 362 10.52 9.05 10.48
CA GLU A 362 9.09 8.99 10.75
C GLU A 362 8.48 7.63 10.36
N GLY A 363 9.27 6.70 9.80
CA GLY A 363 8.85 5.38 9.32
C GLY A 363 8.03 5.41 8.04
N PHE A 364 8.19 6.48 7.24
CA PHE A 364 7.74 6.50 5.86
C PHE A 364 8.83 5.97 4.93
N LEU A 365 8.39 5.39 3.85
CA LEU A 365 9.27 4.79 2.86
C LEU A 365 10.02 5.88 2.08
N VAL A 366 11.33 5.86 2.12
CA VAL A 366 12.21 6.58 1.19
C VAL A 366 12.23 5.84 -0.15
N GLY A 367 12.25 4.51 -0.10
CA GLY A 367 12.07 3.65 -1.26
C GLY A 367 12.17 2.17 -0.94
N LEU A 368 11.89 1.33 -1.93
CA LEU A 368 12.09 -0.11 -1.84
C LEU A 368 13.54 -0.48 -2.16
N GLY A 369 13.97 -1.58 -1.56
CA GLY A 369 15.21 -2.24 -1.92
C GLY A 369 15.08 -3.76 -1.93
N VAL A 370 16.08 -4.44 -2.51
CA VAL A 370 16.20 -5.91 -2.48
C VAL A 370 17.59 -6.25 -1.97
N ILE A 371 17.65 -7.04 -0.90
CA ILE A 371 18.95 -7.43 -0.34
C ILE A 371 19.66 -8.38 -1.29
N LYS A 372 20.86 -8.01 -1.72
CA LYS A 372 21.77 -8.88 -2.44
C LYS A 372 22.52 -9.79 -1.49
N LYS A 373 23.09 -9.21 -0.40
CA LYS A 373 23.90 -9.94 0.57
C LYS A 373 24.10 -9.12 1.84
N ILE A 374 24.20 -9.81 3.01
CA ILE A 374 24.67 -9.23 4.26
C ILE A 374 26.05 -9.78 4.61
N TYR A 375 26.99 -8.88 4.89
CA TYR A 375 28.32 -9.21 5.43
C TYR A 375 28.25 -9.07 6.95
N TYR A 376 27.99 -10.17 7.64
CA TYR A 376 27.74 -10.21 9.08
C TYR A 376 28.89 -9.62 9.89
N ASP A 377 30.13 -10.00 9.58
CA ASP A 377 31.34 -9.52 10.28
C ASP A 377 31.56 -8.01 10.12
N LYS A 378 31.20 -7.48 8.95
CA LYS A 378 31.36 -6.07 8.61
C LYS A 378 30.11 -5.25 8.97
N ARG A 379 29.02 -5.92 9.37
CA ARG A 379 27.70 -5.34 9.61
C ARG A 379 27.27 -4.43 8.44
N LYS A 380 27.40 -4.93 7.21
CA LYS A 380 27.05 -4.22 5.99
C LYS A 380 26.07 -5.04 5.15
N ALA A 381 25.08 -4.38 4.57
CA ALA A 381 24.21 -4.95 3.54
C ALA A 381 24.49 -4.31 2.19
N ILE A 382 24.48 -5.13 1.13
CA ILE A 382 24.37 -4.64 -0.24
C ILE A 382 22.89 -4.77 -0.63
N VAL A 383 22.32 -3.66 -1.08
CA VAL A 383 20.91 -3.54 -1.44
C VAL A 383 20.77 -2.96 -2.83
N TYR A 384 20.01 -3.63 -3.71
CA TYR A 384 19.57 -3.06 -4.96
C TYR A 384 18.39 -2.12 -4.72
N THR A 385 18.43 -0.91 -5.23
CA THR A 385 17.36 0.08 -5.13
C THR A 385 17.41 1.06 -6.30
N SER A 386 16.49 2.03 -6.37
CA SER A 386 16.50 3.04 -7.43
C SER A 386 17.54 4.14 -7.18
N GLY A 387 18.01 4.79 -8.25
CA GLY A 387 18.90 5.95 -8.15
C GLY A 387 18.27 7.13 -7.41
N GLU A 388 16.94 7.20 -7.32
CA GLU A 388 16.27 8.24 -6.53
C GLU A 388 16.46 8.01 -5.02
N VAL A 389 16.46 6.75 -4.58
CA VAL A 389 16.78 6.39 -3.18
C VAL A 389 18.23 6.69 -2.86
N GLU A 390 19.15 6.42 -3.80
CA GLU A 390 20.57 6.75 -3.65
C GLU A 390 20.77 8.23 -3.35
N LYS A 391 20.13 9.12 -4.11
CA LYS A 391 20.17 10.58 -3.86
C LYS A 391 19.61 10.98 -2.51
N ASN A 392 18.68 10.24 -1.98
CA ASN A 392 18.00 10.49 -0.70
C ASN A 392 18.49 9.56 0.44
N LEU A 393 19.62 8.88 0.29
CA LEU A 393 20.13 7.91 1.27
C LEU A 393 20.33 8.53 2.66
N ASN A 394 20.65 9.82 2.72
CA ASN A 394 20.80 10.57 3.97
C ASN A 394 19.50 10.66 4.80
N ARG A 395 18.34 10.39 4.23
CA ARG A 395 17.04 10.32 4.91
C ARG A 395 16.76 8.93 5.49
N VAL A 396 17.40 7.88 4.98
CA VAL A 396 17.17 6.51 5.44
C VAL A 396 17.70 6.34 6.86
N ARG A 397 16.84 5.91 7.77
CA ARG A 397 17.15 5.65 9.18
C ARG A 397 17.00 4.20 9.56
N CYS A 398 16.30 3.42 8.72
CA CYS A 398 15.89 2.07 9.00
C CYS A 398 15.82 1.24 7.73
N VAL A 399 16.25 -0.01 7.81
CA VAL A 399 15.98 -1.06 6.83
C VAL A 399 15.00 -2.03 7.44
N ARG A 400 13.78 -2.11 6.90
CA ARG A 400 12.75 -3.05 7.36
C ARG A 400 12.65 -4.22 6.42
N LEU A 401 12.87 -5.43 6.92
CA LEU A 401 12.76 -6.66 6.15
C LEU A 401 11.30 -6.95 5.77
N GLY A 402 11.06 -7.32 4.53
CA GLY A 402 9.77 -7.81 4.05
C GLY A 402 9.65 -9.33 4.05
N LEU A 403 8.49 -9.81 3.64
CA LEU A 403 8.14 -11.24 3.54
C LEU A 403 8.07 -11.72 2.08
N VAL A 404 8.44 -10.87 1.14
CA VAL A 404 8.47 -11.17 -0.29
C VAL A 404 9.91 -11.30 -0.74
N ARG A 405 10.19 -12.35 -1.50
CA ARG A 405 11.47 -12.57 -2.14
C ARG A 405 11.35 -12.33 -3.63
N LEU A 406 12.26 -11.56 -4.19
CA LEU A 406 12.36 -11.31 -5.62
C LEU A 406 13.59 -12.04 -6.20
N ASP A 407 13.46 -12.47 -7.45
CA ASP A 407 14.58 -13.03 -8.23
C ASP A 407 15.49 -11.91 -8.77
N GLU A 408 16.51 -12.28 -9.55
CA GLU A 408 17.47 -11.35 -10.16
C GLU A 408 16.85 -10.42 -11.22
N SER A 409 15.67 -10.77 -11.73
CA SER A 409 14.86 -9.95 -12.64
C SER A 409 13.78 -9.12 -11.90
N PHE A 410 13.79 -9.15 -10.58
CA PHE A 410 12.83 -8.50 -9.69
C PHE A 410 11.37 -9.01 -9.82
N ASN A 411 11.20 -10.26 -10.25
CA ASN A 411 9.92 -10.95 -10.23
C ASN A 411 9.71 -11.64 -8.87
N GLU A 412 8.44 -11.84 -8.48
CA GLU A 412 8.11 -12.57 -7.24
C GLU A 412 8.52 -14.05 -7.35
N ALA A 413 9.54 -14.43 -6.58
CA ALA A 413 10.02 -15.80 -6.49
C ALA A 413 9.24 -16.59 -5.44
N GLU A 414 9.32 -16.18 -4.16
CA GLU A 414 8.65 -16.85 -3.05
C GLU A 414 8.28 -15.89 -1.92
N LYS A 415 7.51 -16.37 -0.96
CA LYS A 415 7.19 -15.65 0.28
C LYS A 415 8.01 -16.24 1.43
N ALA A 416 8.76 -15.40 2.12
CA ALA A 416 9.55 -15.76 3.30
C ALA A 416 8.68 -15.84 4.57
N VAL A 417 7.59 -16.61 4.51
CA VAL A 417 6.55 -16.65 5.58
C VAL A 417 7.13 -17.13 6.92
N GLY A 418 8.13 -18.01 6.89
CA GLY A 418 8.80 -18.49 8.11
C GLY A 418 9.52 -17.40 8.90
N LEU A 419 9.98 -16.35 8.21
CA LEU A 419 10.63 -15.19 8.83
C LEU A 419 9.66 -14.42 9.74
N LEU A 420 8.36 -14.38 9.42
CA LEU A 420 7.35 -13.67 10.21
C LEU A 420 7.37 -14.09 11.69
N LYS A 421 7.52 -15.40 11.99
CA LYS A 421 7.58 -15.91 13.37
C LYS A 421 8.73 -15.31 14.19
N ILE A 422 9.80 -14.88 13.50
CA ILE A 422 10.95 -14.23 14.13
C ILE A 422 10.69 -12.75 14.29
N LEU A 423 10.13 -12.09 13.26
CA LEU A 423 9.86 -10.65 13.26
C LEU A 423 8.76 -10.25 14.25
N GLU A 424 7.65 -10.98 14.31
CA GLU A 424 6.53 -10.70 15.25
C GLU A 424 6.94 -10.77 16.71
N ALA A 425 7.90 -11.63 17.02
CA ALA A 425 8.38 -11.77 18.37
C ALA A 425 9.20 -10.54 18.84
N ASP A 426 9.61 -9.66 17.93
CA ASP A 426 10.39 -8.44 18.20
C ASP A 426 9.54 -7.15 18.18
N GLU A 427 8.37 -7.14 17.54
CA GLU A 427 7.48 -5.96 17.47
C GLU A 427 6.77 -5.64 18.80
N GLY A 428 6.83 -6.49 19.80
CA GLY A 428 6.20 -6.31 21.13
C GLY A 428 6.91 -5.31 22.07
N GLU A 429 8.04 -4.71 21.69
CA GLU A 429 8.74 -3.72 22.51
C GLU A 429 8.89 -2.38 21.74
N PRO A 430 8.51 -1.23 22.36
CA PRO A 430 8.73 0.07 21.75
C PRO A 430 10.23 0.29 21.52
N GLY A 431 10.58 0.76 20.32
CA GLY A 431 11.95 1.16 19.97
C GLY A 431 12.49 2.23 20.95
N PRO A 432 13.83 2.45 21.00
CA PRO A 432 14.41 3.43 21.90
C PRO A 432 13.79 4.81 21.68
N PRO A 433 13.50 5.57 22.75
CA PRO A 433 12.90 6.88 22.65
C PRO A 433 13.77 7.80 21.78
N SER A 434 13.14 8.48 20.83
CA SER A 434 13.79 9.51 20.03
C SER A 434 14.33 10.61 20.95
N ASN A 435 15.59 11.02 20.74
CA ASN A 435 16.32 12.02 21.53
C ASN A 435 15.74 13.47 21.45
N HIS A 436 14.44 13.63 21.23
CA HIS A 436 13.79 14.94 21.12
C HIS A 436 13.22 15.50 22.45
N ASP A 437 13.31 14.75 23.57
CA ASP A 437 12.72 15.19 24.85
C ASP A 437 13.73 15.76 25.86
N ARG A 438 14.94 16.16 25.43
CA ARG A 438 15.94 16.79 26.33
C ARG A 438 16.14 18.29 26.13
N SER A 439 15.13 19.05 25.71
CA SER A 439 15.26 20.52 25.63
C SER A 439 14.00 21.29 26.06
N ARG A 440 13.29 20.81 27.09
CA ARG A 440 12.32 21.66 27.81
C ARG A 440 12.36 21.28 29.29
N GLY A 441 13.17 22.01 30.04
CA GLY A 441 13.15 21.86 31.49
C GLY A 441 14.35 22.47 32.17
N SER A 442 14.40 23.82 32.22
CA SER A 442 14.96 24.57 33.34
C SER A 442 14.87 26.08 33.07
N SER A 443 13.77 26.68 33.44
CA SER A 443 13.74 28.08 33.85
C SER A 443 12.92 28.14 35.13
N GLY A 444 13.62 28.03 36.25
CA GLY A 444 13.07 28.31 37.56
C GLY A 444 12.78 29.81 37.72
N PRO A 445 11.83 30.17 38.59
CA PRO A 445 11.52 31.56 38.87
C PRO A 445 12.63 32.20 39.67
N GLN A 446 13.14 33.36 39.21
CA GLN A 446 13.88 34.29 40.06
C GLN A 446 12.87 35.14 40.81
N ASP A 447 12.95 35.06 42.12
CA ASP A 447 12.38 36.00 43.05
C ASP A 447 13.01 37.37 42.83
N ALA A 448 12.18 38.38 42.78
CA ALA A 448 12.60 39.75 42.98
C ALA A 448 11.65 40.44 43.97
N SER A 449 12.26 40.83 45.05
CA SER A 449 11.78 41.75 46.06
C SER A 449 11.11 43.04 45.53
#